data_b37ddaf146795a8c0d195fe943a15ad7
#
_entry.id   b37ddaf146795a8c0d195fe943a15ad7
#
_cell.length_a   1.000
_cell.length_b   1.000
_cell.length_c   1.000
_cell.angle_alpha   90.00
_cell.angle_beta   90.00
_cell.angle_gamma   90.00
#
_symmetry.space_group_name_H-M   'P 1'
#
loop_
_entity.id
_entity.type
_entity.pdbx_description
1 polymer ?
#
loop_
_entity_poly.entity_id
_entity_poly.type
_entity_poly.pdbx_seq_one_letter_code
_entity_poly.pdbx_strand_id
1 'polypeptide(L)'
;MAATGYSLAVQLRNFLYSKGLLKVHHVNAAVFCVGNITVGGTGKTPLVVWLYNMITQNSKLKNQNYRCAILTRGYKARVQEDKNFKDEIAIFAENCPDAEVIVNPDRVAGATEVIDKYGANVLIMDDGFQHRRLARDLDIVAIDATRPFGYGKLLPAGFLRESVSSLKRAGAVVITRCDQVTEAQLSELEQKLHAINPDIIVAHSIHAPFRVEYPEPSVIPAKAGIQKDKKKVDSCLRRNDNVERLKGKKVFAFCGIGNPDAFLNTIKSLGAELAGSKAYNDHYHYTDACLTEISEQATESGADLILTTQKDWTKVISNSKFPISEAKSHPPFAYLAIEIKFLSGEEKLRALINDKLAGKILQE
;
A
#
# COMPACT_ATOMS: atom_id res chain seq x y z
N MET A 1 3.16 -28.67 14.34
CA MET A 1 4.27 -28.15 15.19
C MET A 1 4.67 -26.72 14.84
N ALA A 2 5.07 -26.37 13.61
CA ALA A 2 5.51 -24.99 13.27
C ALA A 2 4.44 -23.91 13.48
N ALA A 3 3.19 -24.16 13.10
CA ALA A 3 2.09 -23.20 13.29
C ALA A 3 1.77 -22.95 14.77
N THR A 4 1.88 -23.98 15.61
CA THR A 4 1.65 -23.87 17.05
C THR A 4 2.75 -23.03 17.72
N GLY A 5 4.02 -23.24 17.32
CA GLY A 5 5.16 -22.46 17.82
C GLY A 5 5.07 -20.98 17.46
N TYR A 6 4.74 -20.67 16.20
CA TYR A 6 4.53 -19.29 15.75
C TYR A 6 3.37 -18.61 16.52
N SER A 7 2.23 -19.31 16.64
CA SER A 7 1.07 -18.82 17.38
C SER A 7 1.41 -18.45 18.82
N LEU A 8 2.11 -19.36 19.53
CA LEU A 8 2.52 -19.15 20.90
C LEU A 8 3.47 -17.96 21.06
N ALA A 9 4.46 -17.85 20.17
CA ALA A 9 5.42 -16.73 20.18
C ALA A 9 4.72 -15.38 19.97
N VAL A 10 3.79 -15.29 19.00
CA VAL A 10 3.03 -14.06 18.72
C VAL A 10 2.11 -13.71 19.91
N GLN A 11 1.42 -14.69 20.48
CA GLN A 11 0.54 -14.47 21.63
C GLN A 11 1.32 -14.03 22.86
N LEU A 12 2.44 -14.69 23.18
CA LEU A 12 3.31 -14.32 24.29
C LEU A 12 3.85 -12.89 24.12
N ARG A 13 4.38 -12.56 22.94
CA ARG A 13 4.85 -11.19 22.64
C ARG A 13 3.74 -10.17 22.88
N ASN A 14 2.55 -10.41 22.33
CA ASN A 14 1.42 -9.50 22.48
C ASN A 14 0.96 -9.37 23.92
N PHE A 15 0.95 -10.45 24.69
CA PHE A 15 0.68 -10.44 26.13
C PHE A 15 1.71 -9.59 26.89
N LEU A 16 3.00 -9.78 26.63
CA LEU A 16 4.08 -9.03 27.28
C LEU A 16 3.95 -7.50 27.04
N TYR A 17 3.62 -7.09 25.81
CA TYR A 17 3.33 -5.68 25.50
C TYR A 17 2.07 -5.19 26.23
N SER A 18 0.99 -5.98 26.29
CA SER A 18 -0.26 -5.57 26.93
C SER A 18 -0.13 -5.43 28.45
N LYS A 19 0.83 -6.14 29.06
CA LYS A 19 1.17 -6.04 30.49
C LYS A 19 2.26 -5.00 30.79
N GLY A 20 2.74 -4.25 29.76
CA GLY A 20 3.81 -3.26 29.96
C GLY A 20 5.19 -3.85 30.25
N LEU A 21 5.36 -5.17 30.07
CA LEU A 21 6.64 -5.86 30.32
C LEU A 21 7.66 -5.64 29.19
N LEU A 22 7.21 -5.25 28.01
CA LEU A 22 8.09 -4.83 26.90
C LEU A 22 8.02 -3.32 26.74
N LYS A 23 9.18 -2.71 26.60
CA LYS A 23 9.32 -1.25 26.48
C LYS A 23 8.67 -0.74 25.19
N VAL A 24 7.83 0.29 25.33
CA VAL A 24 7.27 1.11 24.27
C VAL A 24 7.93 2.48 24.30
N HIS A 25 8.40 2.94 23.16
CA HIS A 25 9.06 4.23 23.02
C HIS A 25 8.09 5.27 22.49
N HIS A 26 8.00 6.38 23.16
CA HIS A 26 7.25 7.57 22.74
C HIS A 26 8.18 8.54 22.04
N VAL A 27 7.67 9.23 21.03
CA VAL A 27 8.39 10.27 20.29
C VAL A 27 7.56 11.55 20.27
N ASN A 28 8.22 12.67 20.05
CA ASN A 28 7.54 13.98 19.95
C ASN A 28 7.03 14.21 18.51
N ALA A 29 6.10 13.38 18.08
CA ALA A 29 5.38 13.47 16.82
C ALA A 29 4.07 12.70 16.93
N ALA A 30 3.07 13.06 16.12
CA ALA A 30 1.87 12.25 15.97
C ALA A 30 2.19 11.00 15.14
N VAL A 31 1.93 9.81 15.66
CA VAL A 31 2.29 8.55 15.00
C VAL A 31 1.04 7.78 14.57
N PHE A 32 0.81 7.73 13.27
CA PHE A 32 -0.23 6.94 12.63
C PHE A 32 0.36 5.66 12.05
N CYS A 33 -0.30 4.54 12.30
CA CYS A 33 0.13 3.27 11.75
C CYS A 33 -0.91 2.75 10.76
N VAL A 34 -0.50 2.52 9.54
CA VAL A 34 -1.27 1.76 8.54
C VAL A 34 -0.69 0.35 8.48
N GLY A 35 -1.52 -0.64 8.72
CA GLY A 35 -1.06 -2.02 8.72
C GLY A 35 -2.14 -3.01 8.34
N ASN A 36 -1.88 -4.29 8.53
CA ASN A 36 -2.84 -5.37 8.33
C ASN A 36 -2.56 -6.53 9.29
N ILE A 37 -3.48 -7.49 9.35
CA ILE A 37 -3.34 -8.72 10.16
C ILE A 37 -3.07 -9.95 9.32
N THR A 38 -3.12 -9.86 7.99
CA THR A 38 -2.88 -10.96 7.06
C THR A 38 -1.62 -10.72 6.23
N VAL A 39 -1.02 -11.76 5.65
CA VAL A 39 -0.05 -11.60 4.56
C VAL A 39 -0.79 -11.32 3.26
N GLY A 40 -0.13 -10.62 2.32
CA GLY A 40 -0.65 -10.27 1.01
C GLY A 40 -1.01 -8.80 0.84
N GLY A 41 -1.45 -8.46 -0.37
CA GLY A 41 -1.73 -7.08 -0.79
C GLY A 41 -3.12 -6.60 -0.35
N THR A 42 -3.25 -6.13 0.88
CA THR A 42 -4.52 -5.63 1.44
C THR A 42 -4.81 -4.15 1.11
N GLY A 43 -3.97 -3.50 0.28
CA GLY A 43 -4.17 -2.08 -0.07
C GLY A 43 -3.55 -1.08 0.90
N LYS A 44 -2.54 -1.47 1.67
CA LYS A 44 -1.84 -0.57 2.61
C LYS A 44 -1.21 0.64 1.93
N THR A 45 -0.44 0.42 0.87
CA THR A 45 0.29 1.50 0.18
C THR A 45 -0.63 2.61 -0.33
N PRO A 46 -1.74 2.33 -1.06
CA PRO A 46 -2.71 3.35 -1.42
C PRO A 46 -3.35 4.05 -0.20
N LEU A 47 -3.55 3.33 0.92
CA LEU A 47 -4.10 3.90 2.14
C LEU A 47 -3.10 4.84 2.84
N VAL A 48 -1.79 4.52 2.82
CA VAL A 48 -0.73 5.42 3.29
C VAL A 48 -0.71 6.70 2.46
N VAL A 49 -0.78 6.60 1.13
CA VAL A 49 -0.85 7.75 0.21
C VAL A 49 -2.09 8.60 0.50
N TRP A 50 -3.26 7.98 0.68
CA TRP A 50 -4.48 8.69 1.03
C TRP A 50 -4.33 9.43 2.37
N LEU A 51 -3.79 8.77 3.40
CA LEU A 51 -3.58 9.36 4.72
C LEU A 51 -2.63 10.55 4.66
N TYR A 52 -1.51 10.41 3.94
CA TYR A 52 -0.56 11.50 3.70
C TYR A 52 -1.25 12.71 3.03
N ASN A 53 -1.96 12.48 1.94
CA ASN A 53 -2.68 13.53 1.21
C ASN A 53 -3.77 14.18 2.09
N MET A 54 -4.48 13.39 2.88
CA MET A 54 -5.50 13.87 3.81
C MET A 54 -4.90 14.83 4.85
N ILE A 55 -3.73 14.51 5.40
CA ILE A 55 -3.05 15.34 6.40
C ILE A 55 -2.49 16.60 5.76
N THR A 56 -1.78 16.49 4.64
CA THR A 56 -1.05 17.60 4.01
C THR A 56 -1.95 18.56 3.24
N GLN A 57 -3.08 18.08 2.69
CA GLN A 57 -4.01 18.88 1.86
C GLN A 57 -5.22 19.41 2.65
N ASN A 58 -5.36 19.07 3.93
CA ASN A 58 -6.51 19.50 4.73
C ASN A 58 -6.49 21.03 4.93
N SER A 59 -7.47 21.70 4.31
CA SER A 59 -7.59 23.15 4.35
C SER A 59 -7.80 23.72 5.76
N LYS A 60 -8.40 22.95 6.67
CA LYS A 60 -8.58 23.32 8.07
C LYS A 60 -7.26 23.29 8.87
N LEU A 61 -6.28 22.57 8.35
CA LEU A 61 -4.96 22.37 8.96
C LEU A 61 -3.86 23.16 8.25
N LYS A 62 -4.18 23.94 7.21
CA LYS A 62 -3.22 24.73 6.42
C LYS A 62 -2.38 25.74 7.21
N ASN A 63 -2.84 26.15 8.40
CA ASN A 63 -2.08 27.03 9.29
C ASN A 63 -1.10 26.28 10.19
N GLN A 64 -1.11 24.94 10.17
CA GLN A 64 -0.20 24.10 10.93
C GLN A 64 0.82 23.50 9.95
N ASN A 65 2.09 23.75 10.21
CA ASN A 65 3.19 23.32 9.36
C ASN A 65 3.48 21.82 9.57
N TYR A 66 2.61 20.93 9.04
CA TYR A 66 2.83 19.49 9.14
C TYR A 66 3.97 19.04 8.24
N ARG A 67 5.00 18.50 8.88
CA ARG A 67 6.10 17.81 8.21
C ARG A 67 5.90 16.32 8.36
N CYS A 68 5.32 15.70 7.32
CA CYS A 68 5.03 14.27 7.31
C CYS A 68 6.25 13.46 6.89
N ALA A 69 6.51 12.38 7.64
CA ALA A 69 7.45 11.36 7.24
C ALA A 69 6.76 9.98 7.16
N ILE A 70 7.20 9.16 6.22
CA ILE A 70 6.74 7.79 6.05
C ILE A 70 7.84 6.83 6.52
N LEU A 71 7.52 6.00 7.53
CA LEU A 71 8.43 5.00 8.05
C LEU A 71 8.09 3.63 7.48
N THR A 72 8.97 3.08 6.63
CA THR A 72 8.80 1.74 6.08
C THR A 72 9.90 0.79 6.56
N ARG A 73 9.62 -0.52 6.63
CA ARG A 73 10.56 -1.52 7.15
C ARG A 73 11.71 -1.79 6.21
N GLY A 74 11.47 -1.73 4.91
CA GLY A 74 12.34 -2.37 3.96
C GLY A 74 12.42 -3.88 4.21
N TYR A 75 11.71 -4.67 3.44
CA TYR A 75 11.71 -6.11 3.64
C TYR A 75 13.08 -6.68 3.25
N LYS A 76 13.83 -7.30 4.20
CA LYS A 76 15.16 -7.90 4.04
C LYS A 76 16.33 -6.96 3.69
N ALA A 77 16.24 -5.68 3.90
CA ALA A 77 17.35 -4.77 3.62
C ALA A 77 18.56 -5.02 4.57
N ARG A 78 19.54 -5.72 4.11
CA ARG A 78 20.95 -5.38 4.39
C ARG A 78 21.24 -4.18 3.48
N VAL A 79 21.54 -3.06 4.06
CA VAL A 79 21.57 -1.66 3.68
C VAL A 79 22.03 -1.26 2.24
N GLN A 80 22.43 -2.16 1.33
CA GLN A 80 23.01 -1.79 0.02
C GLN A 80 22.58 -2.59 -1.21
N GLU A 81 21.87 -3.73 -1.11
CA GLU A 81 21.71 -4.61 -2.28
C GLU A 81 20.30 -5.14 -2.58
N ASP A 82 19.26 -4.83 -1.79
CA ASP A 82 17.94 -5.44 -2.00
C ASP A 82 17.07 -4.59 -2.93
N LYS A 83 16.93 -5.06 -4.19
CA LYS A 83 16.17 -4.39 -5.26
C LYS A 83 14.66 -4.29 -4.98
N ASN A 84 14.09 -5.19 -4.16
CA ASN A 84 12.66 -5.18 -3.76
C ASN A 84 12.25 -3.97 -2.93
N PHE A 85 13.22 -3.27 -2.40
CA PHE A 85 13.05 -2.12 -1.53
C PHE A 85 12.67 -0.84 -2.30
N LYS A 86 13.04 -0.77 -3.56
CA LYS A 86 12.81 0.41 -4.40
C LYS A 86 11.34 0.61 -4.76
N ASP A 87 10.51 -0.44 -4.68
CA ASP A 87 9.17 -0.45 -5.23
C ASP A 87 8.19 0.44 -4.43
N GLU A 88 8.11 0.22 -3.10
CA GLU A 88 7.23 1.02 -2.24
C GLU A 88 7.73 2.46 -2.10
N ILE A 89 9.06 2.66 -2.04
CA ILE A 89 9.66 3.99 -1.99
C ILE A 89 9.36 4.76 -3.28
N ALA A 90 9.46 4.12 -4.45
CA ALA A 90 9.16 4.76 -5.72
C ALA A 90 7.69 5.24 -5.77
N ILE A 91 6.75 4.41 -5.28
CA ILE A 91 5.34 4.78 -5.19
C ILE A 91 5.15 5.97 -4.23
N PHE A 92 5.81 5.97 -3.06
CA PHE A 92 5.73 7.10 -2.13
C PHE A 92 6.39 8.36 -2.69
N ALA A 93 7.55 8.25 -3.35
CA ALA A 93 8.22 9.38 -3.97
C ALA A 93 7.37 10.03 -5.09
N GLU A 94 6.63 9.23 -5.84
CA GLU A 94 5.71 9.71 -6.88
C GLU A 94 4.45 10.38 -6.30
N ASN A 95 3.84 9.75 -5.27
CA ASN A 95 2.53 10.17 -4.77
C ASN A 95 2.57 11.03 -3.50
N CYS A 96 3.73 11.12 -2.84
CA CYS A 96 3.98 11.86 -1.61
C CYS A 96 5.27 12.69 -1.74
N PRO A 97 5.35 13.67 -2.67
CA PRO A 97 6.62 14.30 -3.09
C PRO A 97 7.31 15.12 -1.99
N ASP A 98 6.56 15.57 -0.99
CA ASP A 98 7.11 16.35 0.14
C ASP A 98 7.29 15.52 1.42
N ALA A 99 7.03 14.19 1.35
CA ALA A 99 7.26 13.28 2.48
C ALA A 99 8.72 12.82 2.54
N GLU A 100 9.30 12.87 3.74
CA GLU A 100 10.56 12.18 4.00
C GLU A 100 10.28 10.68 4.18
N VAL A 101 10.81 9.84 3.30
CA VAL A 101 10.62 8.38 3.36
C VAL A 101 11.84 7.74 4.01
N ILE A 102 11.66 7.27 5.23
CA ILE A 102 12.73 6.63 6.01
C ILE A 102 12.53 5.13 6.04
N VAL A 103 13.60 4.48 5.70
CA VAL A 103 13.66 3.05 5.69
C VAL A 103 14.56 2.56 6.80
N ASN A 104 13.96 2.01 7.82
CA ASN A 104 14.70 1.49 8.96
C ASN A 104 13.93 0.31 9.59
N PRO A 105 14.52 -0.89 9.70
CA PRO A 105 13.91 -2.01 10.42
C PRO A 105 13.61 -1.66 11.89
N ASP A 106 14.45 -0.85 12.53
CA ASP A 106 14.15 -0.26 13.84
C ASP A 106 13.38 1.05 13.66
N ARG A 107 12.04 0.95 13.76
CA ARG A 107 11.14 2.09 13.62
C ARG A 107 11.35 3.17 14.66
N VAL A 108 11.88 2.82 15.84
CA VAL A 108 12.18 3.80 16.89
C VAL A 108 13.36 4.66 16.46
N ALA A 109 14.44 4.01 16.00
CA ALA A 109 15.61 4.73 15.48
C ALA A 109 15.25 5.57 14.24
N GLY A 110 14.45 5.03 13.31
CA GLY A 110 13.98 5.78 12.14
C GLY A 110 13.09 6.98 12.51
N ALA A 111 12.21 6.82 13.50
CA ALA A 111 11.39 7.92 14.00
C ALA A 111 12.24 9.04 14.63
N THR A 112 13.19 8.69 15.49
CA THR A 112 14.11 9.66 16.07
C THR A 112 14.92 10.38 15.00
N GLU A 113 15.48 9.63 14.05
CA GLU A 113 16.26 10.22 12.95
C GLU A 113 15.48 11.28 12.17
N VAL A 114 14.23 10.97 11.77
CA VAL A 114 13.46 11.89 10.93
C VAL A 114 12.95 13.11 11.72
N ILE A 115 12.68 12.96 13.00
CA ILE A 115 12.32 14.07 13.87
C ILE A 115 13.53 15.02 14.04
N ASP A 116 14.69 14.48 14.38
CA ASP A 116 15.88 15.25 14.67
C ASP A 116 16.47 15.95 13.44
N LYS A 117 16.51 15.25 12.28
CA LYS A 117 17.14 15.79 11.07
C LYS A 117 16.21 16.66 10.23
N TYR A 118 14.92 16.31 10.17
CA TYR A 118 13.97 16.93 9.23
C TYR A 118 12.84 17.66 9.93
N GLY A 119 12.79 17.60 11.28
CA GLY A 119 11.75 18.24 12.08
C GLY A 119 10.35 17.66 11.80
N ALA A 120 10.27 16.37 11.50
CA ALA A 120 8.99 15.73 11.26
C ALA A 120 8.15 15.72 12.54
N ASN A 121 6.90 16.17 12.44
CA ASN A 121 5.95 16.18 13.54
C ASN A 121 4.74 15.26 13.31
N VAL A 122 4.68 14.63 12.13
CA VAL A 122 3.72 13.57 11.81
C VAL A 122 4.45 12.40 11.17
N LEU A 123 4.26 11.21 11.72
CA LEU A 123 4.86 9.97 11.24
C LEU A 123 3.77 9.01 10.78
N ILE A 124 3.89 8.48 9.57
CA ILE A 124 3.02 7.44 9.02
C ILE A 124 3.84 6.16 8.92
N MET A 125 3.51 5.16 9.73
CA MET A 125 4.15 3.85 9.68
C MET A 125 3.46 2.98 8.63
N ASP A 126 4.18 2.61 7.58
CA ASP A 126 3.74 1.60 6.62
C ASP A 126 4.08 0.20 7.14
N ASP A 127 3.08 -0.71 7.05
CA ASP A 127 3.13 -2.10 7.53
C ASP A 127 3.59 -2.23 9.00
N GLY A 128 3.11 -1.32 9.86
CA GLY A 128 3.59 -1.16 11.22
C GLY A 128 2.79 -1.86 12.31
N PHE A 129 1.62 -2.49 12.03
CA PHE A 129 0.69 -2.97 13.06
C PHE A 129 1.31 -3.99 14.04
N GLN A 130 2.23 -4.84 13.57
CA GLN A 130 2.98 -5.79 14.38
C GLN A 130 4.15 -5.16 15.15
N HIS A 131 4.59 -3.94 14.78
CA HIS A 131 5.76 -3.30 15.40
C HIS A 131 5.36 -2.46 16.60
N ARG A 132 5.22 -3.09 17.78
CA ARG A 132 4.68 -2.47 19.00
C ARG A 132 5.69 -1.66 19.82
N ARG A 133 6.98 -1.62 19.44
CA ARG A 133 8.03 -0.87 20.16
C ARG A 133 7.87 0.66 20.07
N LEU A 134 7.38 1.18 18.95
CA LEU A 134 7.06 2.59 18.80
C LEU A 134 5.60 2.82 19.20
N ALA A 135 5.33 3.78 20.07
CA ALA A 135 3.97 4.18 20.45
C ALA A 135 3.22 4.73 19.22
N ARG A 136 1.93 4.51 19.16
CA ARG A 136 1.06 5.02 18.11
C ARG A 136 -0.11 5.77 18.71
N ASP A 137 -0.49 6.87 18.07
CA ASP A 137 -1.69 7.62 18.41
C ASP A 137 -2.94 7.03 17.75
N LEU A 138 -2.74 6.35 16.60
CA LEU A 138 -3.80 5.63 15.90
C LEU A 138 -3.24 4.45 15.08
N ASP A 139 -3.83 3.27 15.27
CA ASP A 139 -3.66 2.12 14.38
C ASP A 139 -4.84 2.05 13.39
N ILE A 140 -4.59 2.11 12.09
CA ILE A 140 -5.54 1.91 10.99
C ILE A 140 -5.21 0.59 10.32
N VAL A 141 -6.16 -0.35 10.29
CA VAL A 141 -5.93 -1.68 9.73
C VAL A 141 -6.67 -1.86 8.42
N ALA A 142 -5.94 -2.16 7.34
CA ALA A 142 -6.52 -2.50 6.06
C ALA A 142 -6.93 -3.99 6.04
N ILE A 143 -8.18 -4.26 5.68
CA ILE A 143 -8.74 -5.61 5.54
C ILE A 143 -9.27 -5.78 4.12
N ASP A 144 -8.80 -6.79 3.41
CA ASP A 144 -9.30 -7.15 2.09
C ASP A 144 -10.66 -7.87 2.22
N ALA A 145 -11.73 -7.30 1.69
CA ALA A 145 -13.08 -7.88 1.75
C ALA A 145 -13.15 -9.27 1.14
N THR A 146 -12.34 -9.56 0.12
CA THR A 146 -12.33 -10.85 -0.58
C THR A 146 -11.70 -11.97 0.25
N ARG A 147 -10.80 -11.62 1.22
CA ARG A 147 -10.09 -12.59 2.08
C ARG A 147 -9.83 -11.99 3.48
N PRO A 148 -10.84 -11.60 4.23
CA PRO A 148 -10.68 -10.71 5.39
C PRO A 148 -9.80 -11.28 6.50
N PHE A 149 -9.86 -12.58 6.77
CA PHE A 149 -9.13 -13.23 7.86
C PHE A 149 -8.25 -14.39 7.42
N GLY A 150 -7.88 -14.47 6.14
CA GLY A 150 -6.84 -15.36 5.63
C GLY A 150 -6.98 -16.83 6.06
N TYR A 151 -8.16 -17.42 5.86
CA TYR A 151 -8.54 -18.78 6.28
C TYR A 151 -8.62 -18.98 7.81
N GLY A 152 -8.66 -17.91 8.60
CA GLY A 152 -8.81 -17.97 10.06
C GLY A 152 -7.64 -18.59 10.83
N LYS A 153 -6.52 -18.89 10.18
CA LYS A 153 -5.36 -19.54 10.77
C LYS A 153 -4.11 -18.67 10.69
N LEU A 154 -3.29 -18.73 11.72
CA LEU A 154 -1.98 -18.09 11.77
C LEU A 154 -0.99 -18.79 10.84
N LEU A 155 0.02 -18.02 10.41
CA LEU A 155 1.17 -18.56 9.66
C LEU A 155 1.81 -19.75 10.40
N PRO A 156 2.32 -20.74 9.68
CA PRO A 156 2.24 -20.98 8.23
C PRO A 156 0.98 -21.74 7.79
N ALA A 157 0.03 -22.04 8.72
CA ALA A 157 -1.17 -22.83 8.42
C ALA A 157 -2.28 -22.03 7.72
N GLY A 158 -2.21 -20.71 7.74
CA GLY A 158 -3.08 -19.78 7.08
C GLY A 158 -2.33 -18.48 6.81
N PHE A 159 -3.06 -17.38 6.61
CA PHE A 159 -2.46 -16.10 6.22
C PHE A 159 -2.42 -15.06 7.34
N LEU A 160 -2.92 -15.37 8.54
CA LEU A 160 -2.87 -14.42 9.65
C LEU A 160 -1.46 -14.26 10.20
N ARG A 161 -1.00 -13.01 10.32
CA ARG A 161 0.23 -12.61 11.02
C ARG A 161 0.02 -12.53 12.53
N GLU A 162 -1.21 -12.15 12.94
CA GLU A 162 -1.68 -12.08 14.31
C GLU A 162 -3.12 -12.61 14.40
N SER A 163 -3.57 -12.97 15.59
CA SER A 163 -4.97 -13.36 15.79
C SER A 163 -5.92 -12.20 15.48
N VAL A 164 -7.13 -12.51 15.05
CA VAL A 164 -8.16 -11.51 14.76
C VAL A 164 -8.47 -10.63 15.97
N SER A 165 -8.32 -11.17 17.20
CA SER A 165 -8.46 -10.42 18.45
C SER A 165 -7.47 -9.25 18.59
N SER A 166 -6.38 -9.21 17.81
CA SER A 166 -5.45 -8.08 17.80
C SER A 166 -6.09 -6.78 17.31
N LEU A 167 -7.23 -6.86 16.58
CA LEU A 167 -8.03 -5.71 16.14
C LEU A 167 -8.61 -4.89 17.29
N LYS A 168 -8.61 -5.42 18.53
CA LYS A 168 -8.93 -4.63 19.74
C LYS A 168 -8.01 -3.41 19.93
N ARG A 169 -6.82 -3.41 19.30
CA ARG A 169 -5.89 -2.28 19.36
C ARG A 169 -6.14 -1.24 18.27
N ALA A 170 -6.84 -1.62 17.21
CA ALA A 170 -7.10 -0.74 16.09
C ALA A 170 -8.17 0.31 16.46
N GLY A 171 -7.91 1.57 16.15
CA GLY A 171 -8.94 2.62 16.24
C GLY A 171 -9.83 2.65 15.01
N ALA A 172 -9.32 2.19 13.86
CA ALA A 172 -10.09 2.10 12.63
C ALA A 172 -9.72 0.87 11.79
N VAL A 173 -10.68 0.40 11.02
CA VAL A 173 -10.52 -0.58 9.94
C VAL A 173 -10.98 0.05 8.65
N VAL A 174 -10.17 -0.06 7.60
CA VAL A 174 -10.56 0.24 6.24
C VAL A 174 -10.72 -1.09 5.50
N ILE A 175 -11.96 -1.44 5.18
CA ILE A 175 -12.27 -2.59 4.34
C ILE A 175 -12.02 -2.17 2.89
N THR A 176 -11.14 -2.88 2.20
CA THR A 176 -10.77 -2.60 0.81
C THR A 176 -11.45 -3.60 -0.14
N ARG A 177 -11.57 -3.27 -1.42
CA ARG A 177 -12.21 -4.09 -2.46
C ARG A 177 -13.67 -4.44 -2.13
N CYS A 178 -14.41 -3.50 -1.55
CA CYS A 178 -15.81 -3.72 -1.21
C CYS A 178 -16.70 -3.95 -2.45
N ASP A 179 -16.25 -3.50 -3.62
CA ASP A 179 -16.88 -3.71 -4.93
C ASP A 179 -16.78 -5.16 -5.45
N GLN A 180 -15.98 -6.01 -4.79
CA GLN A 180 -15.73 -7.39 -5.22
C GLN A 180 -16.44 -8.44 -4.35
N VAL A 181 -17.30 -8.00 -3.45
CA VAL A 181 -18.07 -8.85 -2.54
C VAL A 181 -19.52 -8.35 -2.44
N THR A 182 -20.41 -9.18 -1.90
CA THR A 182 -21.81 -8.82 -1.71
C THR A 182 -22.02 -7.96 -0.47
N GLU A 183 -23.11 -7.20 -0.41
CA GLU A 183 -23.49 -6.42 0.78
C GLU A 183 -23.68 -7.31 2.02
N ALA A 184 -24.20 -8.52 1.84
CA ALA A 184 -24.36 -9.49 2.94
C ALA A 184 -23.00 -9.88 3.54
N GLN A 185 -21.99 -10.12 2.69
CA GLN A 185 -20.63 -10.41 3.15
C GLN A 185 -19.97 -9.23 3.86
N LEU A 186 -20.20 -8.00 3.39
CA LEU A 186 -19.73 -6.79 4.06
C LEU A 186 -20.38 -6.62 5.43
N SER A 187 -21.70 -6.79 5.51
CA SER A 187 -22.46 -6.69 6.77
C SER A 187 -21.99 -7.75 7.79
N GLU A 188 -21.76 -8.99 7.35
CA GLU A 188 -21.22 -10.04 8.21
C GLU A 188 -19.82 -9.69 8.73
N LEU A 189 -18.97 -9.14 7.87
CA LEU A 189 -17.62 -8.71 8.23
C LEU A 189 -17.67 -7.57 9.25
N GLU A 190 -18.50 -6.55 9.04
CA GLU A 190 -18.68 -5.46 10.00
C GLU A 190 -19.17 -5.94 11.36
N GLN A 191 -20.17 -6.83 11.40
CA GLN A 191 -20.66 -7.41 12.64
C GLN A 191 -19.53 -8.13 13.40
N LYS A 192 -18.69 -8.89 12.69
CA LYS A 192 -17.52 -9.53 13.30
C LYS A 192 -16.51 -8.54 13.86
N LEU A 193 -16.27 -7.42 13.14
CA LEU A 193 -15.35 -6.38 13.59
C LEU A 193 -15.88 -5.69 14.84
N HIS A 194 -17.16 -5.31 14.90
CA HIS A 194 -17.77 -4.70 16.06
C HIS A 194 -17.90 -5.69 17.25
N ALA A 195 -18.08 -6.98 17.00
CA ALA A 195 -18.04 -7.99 18.06
C ALA A 195 -16.64 -8.10 18.70
N ILE A 196 -15.56 -7.80 17.97
CA ILE A 196 -14.20 -7.79 18.50
C ILE A 196 -13.86 -6.48 19.20
N ASN A 197 -14.25 -5.37 18.61
CA ASN A 197 -14.03 -4.02 19.12
C ASN A 197 -15.27 -3.16 18.80
N PRO A 198 -16.17 -2.96 19.79
CA PRO A 198 -17.41 -2.19 19.57
C PRO A 198 -17.22 -0.74 19.13
N ASP A 199 -16.09 -0.13 19.53
CA ASP A 199 -15.78 1.28 19.26
C ASP A 199 -15.00 1.49 17.97
N ILE A 200 -14.69 0.42 17.21
CA ILE A 200 -13.89 0.52 16.02
C ILE A 200 -14.60 1.31 14.91
N ILE A 201 -13.92 2.28 14.34
CA ILE A 201 -14.44 2.94 13.13
C ILE A 201 -14.21 2.03 11.93
N VAL A 202 -15.27 1.71 11.20
CA VAL A 202 -15.22 0.96 9.96
C VAL A 202 -15.50 1.90 8.79
N ALA A 203 -14.62 1.86 7.79
CA ALA A 203 -14.80 2.55 6.52
C ALA A 203 -14.70 1.56 5.36
N HIS A 204 -15.60 1.70 4.37
CA HIS A 204 -15.60 0.89 3.16
C HIS A 204 -14.88 1.62 2.05
N SER A 205 -14.05 0.90 1.31
CA SER A 205 -13.31 1.47 0.19
C SER A 205 -13.14 0.47 -0.96
N ILE A 206 -12.83 1.02 -2.11
CA ILE A 206 -12.45 0.28 -3.30
C ILE A 206 -11.04 0.71 -3.74
N HIS A 207 -10.38 -0.15 -4.48
CA HIS A 207 -9.20 0.21 -5.25
C HIS A 207 -9.66 0.79 -6.59
N ALA A 208 -9.87 2.09 -6.62
CA ALA A 208 -10.32 2.76 -7.85
C ALA A 208 -9.15 2.92 -8.81
N PRO A 209 -9.24 2.38 -10.02
CA PRO A 209 -8.30 2.69 -11.08
C PRO A 209 -8.41 4.18 -11.39
N PHE A 210 -7.29 4.90 -11.38
CA PHE A 210 -7.36 6.31 -11.66
C PHE A 210 -6.52 6.74 -12.86
N ARG A 211 -5.50 5.92 -13.25
CA ARG A 211 -4.58 6.28 -14.30
C ARG A 211 -3.95 5.05 -14.97
N VAL A 212 -3.87 5.06 -16.30
CA VAL A 212 -3.03 4.15 -17.09
C VAL A 212 -1.83 4.93 -17.59
N GLU A 213 -0.65 4.52 -17.20
CA GLU A 213 0.60 5.17 -17.57
C GLU A 213 1.35 4.35 -18.61
N TYR A 214 1.74 5.03 -19.67
CA TYR A 214 2.66 4.52 -20.68
C TYR A 214 4.05 5.08 -20.36
N PRO A 215 5.04 4.24 -20.08
CA PRO A 215 6.37 4.74 -19.74
C PRO A 215 6.99 5.49 -20.92
N GLU A 216 7.48 6.69 -20.67
CA GLU A 216 8.29 7.41 -21.63
C GLU A 216 9.72 6.83 -21.69
N PRO A 217 10.38 6.82 -22.88
CA PRO A 217 11.70 6.20 -23.09
C PRO A 217 12.85 6.78 -22.26
N SER A 218 12.67 7.87 -21.53
CA SER A 218 13.78 8.70 -21.03
C SER A 218 13.86 8.94 -19.54
N VAL A 219 13.15 8.20 -18.69
CA VAL A 219 13.25 8.38 -17.23
C VAL A 219 13.72 7.11 -16.53
N ILE A 220 15.00 6.77 -16.75
CA ILE A 220 15.76 5.99 -15.78
C ILE A 220 16.24 7.00 -14.73
N PRO A 221 15.79 6.98 -13.47
CA PRO A 221 16.42 7.79 -12.44
C PRO A 221 17.84 7.28 -12.25
N ALA A 222 18.81 7.95 -12.86
CA ALA A 222 20.20 7.73 -12.56
C ALA A 222 20.44 8.12 -11.10
N LYS A 223 20.81 7.14 -10.27
CA LYS A 223 21.36 7.25 -8.92
C LYS A 223 20.59 8.17 -7.98
N ALA A 224 20.14 7.62 -6.87
CA ALA A 224 19.61 8.33 -5.71
C ALA A 224 20.54 9.47 -5.27
N GLY A 225 20.37 10.61 -5.86
CA GLY A 225 20.94 11.91 -5.53
C GLY A 225 19.87 12.91 -5.90
N ILE A 226 19.24 13.47 -4.89
CA ILE A 226 18.12 14.39 -4.98
C ILE A 226 18.56 15.60 -5.83
N GLN A 227 18.13 15.69 -7.08
CA GLN A 227 18.00 16.95 -7.77
C GLN A 227 16.52 17.27 -7.91
N LYS A 228 16.12 18.31 -7.19
CA LYS A 228 14.79 18.92 -7.23
C LYS A 228 14.64 19.70 -8.53
N ASP A 229 14.24 19.08 -9.62
CA ASP A 229 13.66 19.80 -10.72
C ASP A 229 12.14 19.83 -10.56
N LYS A 230 11.67 20.96 -10.04
CA LYS A 230 10.25 21.31 -9.91
C LYS A 230 9.66 21.60 -11.31
N LYS A 231 9.35 20.59 -12.10
CA LYS A 231 8.28 20.70 -13.06
C LYS A 231 6.98 20.45 -12.32
N LYS A 232 6.23 21.52 -12.02
CA LYS A 232 4.83 21.48 -11.66
C LYS A 232 4.09 20.69 -12.73
N VAL A 233 3.81 19.44 -12.45
CA VAL A 233 2.80 18.69 -13.19
C VAL A 233 1.46 19.26 -12.72
N ASP A 234 0.78 19.91 -13.63
CA ASP A 234 -0.57 20.46 -13.43
C ASP A 234 -1.54 19.27 -13.25
N SER A 235 -1.66 18.77 -12.02
CA SER A 235 -2.32 17.51 -11.69
C SER A 235 -3.84 17.65 -11.50
N CYS A 236 -4.41 18.82 -11.79
CA CYS A 236 -5.83 19.09 -11.48
C CYS A 236 -6.84 18.89 -12.61
N LEU A 237 -6.44 18.60 -13.83
CA LEU A 237 -7.35 18.68 -14.98
C LEU A 237 -7.39 17.46 -15.90
N ARG A 238 -7.15 16.22 -15.48
CA ARG A 238 -7.45 15.02 -16.33
C ARG A 238 -7.49 13.70 -15.54
N ARG A 239 -8.27 13.63 -14.47
CA ARG A 239 -8.26 12.44 -13.58
C ARG A 239 -8.99 11.19 -14.10
N ASN A 240 -9.89 11.28 -15.09
CA ASN A 240 -10.67 10.11 -15.54
C ASN A 240 -10.45 9.70 -17.01
N ASP A 241 -9.97 10.60 -17.87
CA ASP A 241 -9.96 10.34 -19.33
C ASP A 241 -8.98 9.24 -19.79
N ASN A 242 -7.99 8.90 -18.97
CA ASN A 242 -6.94 7.96 -19.35
C ASN A 242 -7.31 6.48 -19.11
N VAL A 243 -8.17 6.21 -18.12
CA VAL A 243 -8.62 4.85 -17.81
C VAL A 243 -9.65 4.34 -18.82
N GLU A 244 -10.47 5.25 -19.37
CA GLU A 244 -11.47 4.95 -20.40
C GLU A 244 -10.85 4.41 -21.70
N ARG A 245 -9.55 4.68 -21.92
CA ARG A 245 -8.80 4.14 -23.07
C ARG A 245 -8.64 2.64 -23.06
N LEU A 246 -8.90 1.97 -21.92
CA LEU A 246 -8.89 0.52 -21.82
C LEU A 246 -10.16 -0.11 -22.38
N LYS A 247 -11.26 0.63 -22.48
CA LYS A 247 -12.54 0.12 -22.96
C LYS A 247 -12.42 -0.43 -24.38
N GLY A 248 -12.77 -1.68 -24.55
CA GLY A 248 -12.71 -2.39 -25.84
C GLY A 248 -11.29 -2.78 -26.27
N LYS A 249 -10.26 -2.51 -25.49
CA LYS A 249 -8.89 -2.97 -25.77
C LYS A 249 -8.70 -4.42 -25.37
N LYS A 250 -7.94 -5.15 -26.20
CA LYS A 250 -7.42 -6.47 -25.87
C LYS A 250 -6.16 -6.33 -25.04
N VAL A 251 -6.23 -6.77 -23.80
CA VAL A 251 -5.14 -6.57 -22.82
C VAL A 251 -4.52 -7.92 -22.47
N PHE A 252 -3.20 -8.04 -22.57
CA PHE A 252 -2.44 -9.09 -21.91
C PHE A 252 -2.00 -8.58 -20.53
N ALA A 253 -2.50 -9.19 -19.46
CA ALA A 253 -2.24 -8.73 -18.09
C ALA A 253 -1.17 -9.58 -17.41
N PHE A 254 -0.21 -8.96 -16.72
CA PHE A 254 0.70 -9.69 -15.85
C PHE A 254 0.84 -8.99 -14.48
N CYS A 255 1.01 -9.79 -13.42
CA CYS A 255 1.22 -9.25 -12.09
C CYS A 255 1.91 -10.24 -11.15
N GLY A 256 2.65 -9.70 -10.17
CA GLY A 256 3.28 -10.43 -9.05
C GLY A 256 2.84 -9.84 -7.72
N ILE A 257 1.53 -9.89 -7.44
CA ILE A 257 0.88 -9.35 -6.25
C ILE A 257 0.11 -10.45 -5.51
N GLY A 258 -0.18 -10.23 -4.22
CA GLY A 258 -0.83 -11.22 -3.36
C GLY A 258 -2.29 -11.59 -3.72
N ASN A 259 -2.95 -10.81 -4.58
CA ASN A 259 -4.31 -11.10 -5.09
C ASN A 259 -4.40 -10.77 -6.60
N PRO A 260 -3.92 -11.68 -7.48
CA PRO A 260 -3.97 -11.48 -8.93
C PRO A 260 -5.39 -11.34 -9.49
N ASP A 261 -6.33 -12.15 -8.97
CA ASP A 261 -7.72 -12.15 -9.43
C ASP A 261 -8.38 -10.78 -9.29
N ALA A 262 -8.08 -10.07 -8.21
CA ALA A 262 -8.58 -8.72 -8.00
C ALA A 262 -8.10 -7.74 -9.08
N PHE A 263 -6.85 -7.86 -9.53
CA PHE A 263 -6.32 -7.04 -10.63
C PHE A 263 -7.00 -7.37 -11.95
N LEU A 264 -7.17 -8.66 -12.28
CA LEU A 264 -7.84 -9.09 -13.50
C LEU A 264 -9.32 -8.67 -13.54
N ASN A 265 -10.01 -8.74 -12.39
CA ASN A 265 -11.38 -8.27 -12.26
C ASN A 265 -11.48 -6.75 -12.46
N THR A 266 -10.52 -5.99 -11.94
CA THR A 266 -10.44 -4.54 -12.17
C THR A 266 -10.29 -4.23 -13.66
N ILE A 267 -9.42 -4.93 -14.40
CA ILE A 267 -9.25 -4.73 -15.85
C ILE A 267 -10.57 -4.99 -16.60
N LYS A 268 -11.26 -6.09 -16.26
CA LYS A 268 -12.56 -6.42 -16.86
C LYS A 268 -13.64 -5.36 -16.56
N SER A 269 -13.69 -4.85 -15.33
CA SER A 269 -14.65 -3.82 -14.92
C SER A 269 -14.46 -2.50 -15.68
N LEU A 270 -13.25 -2.25 -16.20
CA LEU A 270 -12.94 -1.11 -17.07
C LEU A 270 -13.37 -1.33 -18.54
N GLY A 271 -13.99 -2.46 -18.84
CA GLY A 271 -14.46 -2.79 -20.18
C GLY A 271 -13.37 -3.24 -21.14
N ALA A 272 -12.20 -3.63 -20.62
CA ALA A 272 -11.15 -4.27 -21.42
C ALA A 272 -11.42 -5.77 -21.60
N GLU A 273 -11.01 -6.31 -22.75
CA GLU A 273 -11.01 -7.74 -23.04
C GLU A 273 -9.65 -8.33 -22.62
N LEU A 274 -9.65 -9.38 -21.79
CA LEU A 274 -8.42 -10.09 -21.47
C LEU A 274 -8.05 -11.03 -22.60
N ALA A 275 -7.04 -10.68 -23.41
CA ALA A 275 -6.46 -11.55 -24.42
C ALA A 275 -5.63 -12.68 -23.81
N GLY A 276 -5.04 -12.43 -22.62
CA GLY A 276 -4.29 -13.40 -21.84
C GLY A 276 -3.87 -12.83 -20.50
N SER A 277 -3.37 -13.70 -19.62
CA SER A 277 -2.81 -13.23 -18.34
C SER A 277 -1.74 -14.15 -17.81
N LYS A 278 -0.79 -13.58 -17.04
CA LYS A 278 0.27 -14.31 -16.35
C LYS A 278 0.44 -13.81 -14.92
N ALA A 279 0.14 -14.67 -13.96
CA ALA A 279 0.31 -14.38 -12.54
C ALA A 279 1.62 -14.98 -12.03
N TYR A 280 2.38 -14.19 -11.28
CA TYR A 280 3.61 -14.57 -10.61
C TYR A 280 3.41 -14.56 -9.10
N ASN A 281 4.35 -15.15 -8.37
CA ASN A 281 4.36 -15.07 -6.90
C ASN A 281 4.49 -13.61 -6.44
N ASP A 282 3.91 -13.29 -5.28
CA ASP A 282 4.07 -11.96 -4.69
C ASP A 282 5.56 -11.60 -4.53
N HIS A 283 5.92 -10.35 -4.85
CA HIS A 283 7.29 -9.85 -4.91
C HIS A 283 8.19 -10.52 -5.97
N TYR A 284 7.62 -10.97 -7.08
CA TYR A 284 8.38 -11.56 -8.19
C TYR A 284 9.39 -10.55 -8.78
N HIS A 285 10.56 -11.07 -9.18
CA HIS A 285 11.60 -10.31 -9.88
C HIS A 285 11.51 -10.55 -11.38
N TYR A 286 11.17 -9.52 -12.12
CA TYR A 286 11.11 -9.60 -13.58
C TYR A 286 12.51 -9.52 -14.18
N THR A 287 12.84 -10.48 -15.04
CA THR A 287 14.07 -10.53 -15.84
C THR A 287 13.78 -10.18 -17.28
N ASP A 288 14.81 -9.85 -18.07
CA ASP A 288 14.65 -9.60 -19.52
C ASP A 288 14.02 -10.79 -20.22
N ALA A 289 14.44 -12.03 -19.90
CA ALA A 289 13.84 -13.24 -20.47
C ALA A 289 12.35 -13.37 -20.15
N CYS A 290 11.95 -13.03 -18.94
CA CYS A 290 10.55 -13.04 -18.52
C CYS A 290 9.71 -12.00 -19.28
N LEU A 291 10.25 -10.81 -19.52
CA LEU A 291 9.57 -9.75 -20.26
C LEU A 291 9.49 -10.09 -21.76
N THR A 292 10.51 -10.76 -22.32
CA THR A 292 10.47 -11.32 -23.67
C THR A 292 9.32 -12.32 -23.80
N GLU A 293 9.24 -13.28 -22.91
CA GLU A 293 8.16 -14.27 -22.90
C GLU A 293 6.76 -13.63 -22.79
N ILE A 294 6.60 -12.62 -21.92
CA ILE A 294 5.34 -11.85 -21.81
C ILE A 294 5.01 -11.16 -23.13
N SER A 295 6.00 -10.55 -23.79
CA SER A 295 5.83 -9.84 -25.03
C SER A 295 5.42 -10.77 -26.19
N GLU A 296 6.02 -11.97 -26.25
CA GLU A 296 5.71 -13.01 -27.25
C GLU A 296 4.26 -13.50 -27.03
N GLN A 297 3.90 -13.89 -25.81
CA GLN A 297 2.55 -14.35 -25.48
C GLN A 297 1.49 -13.27 -25.75
N ALA A 298 1.78 -11.99 -25.45
CA ALA A 298 0.89 -10.88 -25.74
C ALA A 298 0.69 -10.68 -27.25
N THR A 299 1.75 -10.83 -28.03
CA THR A 299 1.70 -10.71 -29.49
C THR A 299 0.90 -11.88 -30.09
N GLU A 300 1.16 -13.10 -29.68
CA GLU A 300 0.45 -14.32 -30.11
C GLU A 300 -1.04 -14.26 -29.78
N SER A 301 -1.41 -13.69 -28.62
CA SER A 301 -2.81 -13.54 -28.22
C SER A 301 -3.54 -12.37 -28.92
N GLY A 302 -2.84 -11.59 -29.75
CA GLY A 302 -3.39 -10.43 -30.43
C GLY A 302 -3.77 -9.30 -29.46
N ALA A 303 -3.03 -9.11 -28.40
CA ALA A 303 -3.25 -8.03 -27.45
C ALA A 303 -2.88 -6.66 -28.06
N ASP A 304 -3.65 -5.63 -27.71
CA ASP A 304 -3.37 -4.24 -28.06
C ASP A 304 -2.40 -3.59 -27.05
N LEU A 305 -2.30 -4.17 -25.83
CA LEU A 305 -1.61 -3.58 -24.68
C LEU A 305 -1.14 -4.68 -23.72
N ILE A 306 0.07 -4.52 -23.18
CA ILE A 306 0.59 -5.29 -22.06
C ILE A 306 0.42 -4.45 -20.80
N LEU A 307 -0.40 -4.92 -19.83
CA LEU A 307 -0.76 -4.15 -18.65
C LEU A 307 -0.32 -4.84 -17.37
N THR A 308 0.30 -4.07 -16.47
CA THR A 308 0.68 -4.56 -15.15
C THR A 308 0.22 -3.61 -14.03
N THR A 309 0.52 -3.93 -12.78
CA THR A 309 0.26 -3.03 -11.65
C THR A 309 1.36 -2.00 -11.50
N GLN A 310 1.09 -0.84 -10.88
CA GLN A 310 2.11 0.14 -10.56
C GLN A 310 3.24 -0.46 -9.70
N LYS A 311 2.89 -1.35 -8.74
CA LYS A 311 3.86 -2.06 -7.90
C LYS A 311 4.80 -2.97 -8.71
N ASP A 312 4.27 -3.68 -9.69
CA ASP A 312 5.10 -4.55 -10.53
C ASP A 312 5.91 -3.75 -11.53
N TRP A 313 5.35 -2.63 -12.02
CA TRP A 313 6.04 -1.74 -12.92
C TRP A 313 7.36 -1.21 -12.33
N THR A 314 7.37 -0.80 -11.07
CA THR A 314 8.60 -0.35 -10.40
C THR A 314 9.69 -1.42 -10.38
N LYS A 315 9.32 -2.70 -10.29
CA LYS A 315 10.26 -3.84 -10.37
C LYS A 315 10.77 -4.06 -11.79
N VAL A 316 9.88 -3.90 -12.79
CA VAL A 316 10.25 -4.02 -14.19
C VAL A 316 11.34 -3.01 -14.53
N ILE A 317 11.14 -1.73 -14.24
CA ILE A 317 12.13 -0.68 -14.56
C ILE A 317 13.41 -0.76 -13.71
N SER A 318 13.33 -1.31 -12.51
CA SER A 318 14.50 -1.41 -11.61
C SER A 318 15.44 -2.57 -11.94
N ASN A 319 14.93 -3.62 -12.58
CA ASN A 319 15.61 -4.90 -12.70
C ASN A 319 15.89 -5.33 -14.14
N SER A 320 15.29 -4.68 -15.14
CA SER A 320 15.45 -5.09 -16.52
C SER A 320 16.12 -4.01 -17.40
N LYS A 321 16.84 -4.47 -18.43
CA LYS A 321 17.33 -3.65 -19.53
C LYS A 321 16.50 -3.89 -20.79
N PHE A 322 15.36 -4.56 -20.64
CA PHE A 322 14.46 -4.86 -21.74
C PHE A 322 14.02 -3.57 -22.43
N PRO A 323 14.07 -3.48 -23.76
CA PRO A 323 13.75 -2.26 -24.51
C PRO A 323 12.24 -2.04 -24.57
N ILE A 324 11.65 -1.65 -23.44
CA ILE A 324 10.21 -1.43 -23.26
C ILE A 324 9.64 -0.43 -24.27
N SER A 325 10.46 0.52 -24.74
CA SER A 325 10.07 1.60 -25.63
C SER A 325 10.14 1.25 -27.14
N GLU A 326 10.74 0.12 -27.49
CA GLU A 326 10.87 -0.28 -28.89
C GLU A 326 9.59 -1.00 -29.38
N ALA A 327 8.49 -0.26 -29.41
CA ALA A 327 7.13 -0.74 -29.72
C ALA A 327 6.90 -1.25 -31.14
N LYS A 328 7.94 -1.58 -31.90
CA LYS A 328 7.78 -2.11 -33.27
C LYS A 328 7.60 -3.62 -33.34
N SER A 329 7.94 -4.35 -32.28
CA SER A 329 7.93 -5.81 -32.25
C SER A 329 6.92 -6.44 -31.29
N HIS A 330 6.29 -5.65 -30.40
CA HIS A 330 5.34 -6.12 -29.41
C HIS A 330 4.33 -5.04 -29.01
N PRO A 331 3.18 -5.41 -28.40
CA PRO A 331 2.24 -4.44 -27.83
C PRO A 331 2.92 -3.54 -26.78
N PRO A 332 2.54 -2.25 -26.66
CA PRO A 332 3.14 -1.36 -25.71
C PRO A 332 2.88 -1.83 -24.26
N PHE A 333 3.85 -1.56 -23.39
CA PHE A 333 3.69 -1.80 -21.95
C PHE A 333 3.04 -0.57 -21.30
N ALA A 334 2.17 -0.85 -20.32
CA ALA A 334 1.62 0.16 -19.43
C ALA A 334 1.40 -0.40 -18.04
N TYR A 335 1.18 0.48 -17.08
CA TYR A 335 0.72 0.07 -15.75
C TYR A 335 -0.55 0.80 -15.34
N LEU A 336 -1.35 0.12 -14.51
CA LEU A 336 -2.56 0.64 -13.92
C LEU A 336 -2.24 1.16 -12.51
N ALA A 337 -2.38 2.46 -12.30
CA ALA A 337 -2.31 3.06 -10.99
C ALA A 337 -3.70 3.07 -10.34
N ILE A 338 -3.73 2.80 -9.04
CA ILE A 338 -4.95 2.75 -8.23
C ILE A 338 -4.87 3.74 -7.08
N GLU A 339 -6.02 4.28 -6.69
CA GLU A 339 -6.19 5.05 -5.47
C GLU A 339 -7.24 4.41 -4.56
N ILE A 340 -7.23 4.77 -3.28
CA ILE A 340 -8.32 4.44 -2.37
C ILE A 340 -9.46 5.41 -2.61
N LYS A 341 -10.64 4.87 -2.94
CA LYS A 341 -11.89 5.61 -3.00
C LYS A 341 -12.84 5.04 -1.95
N PHE A 342 -13.27 5.89 -1.03
CA PHE A 342 -14.22 5.49 0.00
C PHE A 342 -15.64 5.44 -0.54
N LEU A 343 -16.39 4.44 -0.10
CA LEU A 343 -17.82 4.28 -0.34
C LEU A 343 -18.61 4.77 0.88
N SER A 344 -18.05 4.56 2.09
CA SER A 344 -18.66 5.00 3.36
C SER A 344 -17.62 5.10 4.46
N GLY A 345 -17.96 5.79 5.56
CA GLY A 345 -17.13 5.85 6.77
C GLY A 345 -15.93 6.79 6.72
N GLU A 346 -15.63 7.41 5.57
CA GLU A 346 -14.49 8.32 5.39
C GLU A 346 -14.54 9.51 6.35
N GLU A 347 -15.70 10.13 6.53
CA GLU A 347 -15.86 11.30 7.40
C GLU A 347 -15.53 10.97 8.86
N LYS A 348 -15.99 9.82 9.36
CA LYS A 348 -15.69 9.36 10.72
C LYS A 348 -14.19 9.07 10.88
N LEU A 349 -13.57 8.45 9.88
CA LEU A 349 -12.14 8.21 9.87
C LEU A 349 -11.32 9.51 9.86
N ARG A 350 -11.71 10.48 9.03
CA ARG A 350 -11.11 11.84 8.98
C ARG A 350 -11.26 12.56 10.32
N ALA A 351 -12.43 12.49 10.95
CA ALA A 351 -12.67 13.10 12.25
C ALA A 351 -11.76 12.50 13.33
N LEU A 352 -11.62 11.15 13.37
CA LEU A 352 -10.72 10.47 14.30
C LEU A 352 -9.25 10.88 14.08
N ILE A 353 -8.78 10.92 12.84
CA ILE A 353 -7.41 11.33 12.51
C ILE A 353 -7.16 12.77 12.97
N ASN A 354 -8.10 13.70 12.68
CA ASN A 354 -7.98 15.11 13.08
C ASN A 354 -7.96 15.27 14.60
N ASP A 355 -8.78 14.51 15.33
CA ASP A 355 -8.78 14.49 16.80
C ASP A 355 -7.40 14.09 17.36
N LYS A 356 -6.80 13.03 16.82
CA LYS A 356 -5.47 12.57 17.23
C LYS A 356 -4.37 13.56 16.89
N LEU A 357 -4.45 14.22 15.74
CA LEU A 357 -3.54 15.30 15.36
C LEU A 357 -3.64 16.49 16.32
N ALA A 358 -4.87 16.97 16.61
CA ALA A 358 -5.09 18.11 17.50
C ALA A 358 -4.64 17.80 18.94
N GLY A 359 -4.92 16.61 19.45
CA GLY A 359 -4.56 16.21 20.81
C GLY A 359 -3.04 16.13 21.06
N LYS A 360 -2.23 15.94 19.99
CA LYS A 360 -0.77 15.87 20.12
C LYS A 360 -0.12 17.26 20.05
N ILE A 361 -0.69 18.16 19.23
CA ILE A 361 -0.11 19.51 19.00
C ILE A 361 -0.45 20.46 20.16
N LEU A 362 -1.58 20.26 20.86
CA LEU A 362 -1.97 21.09 22.01
C LEU A 362 -1.15 20.75 23.28
N GLN A 363 -0.25 19.77 23.23
CA GLN A 363 0.63 19.39 24.35
C GLN A 363 2.04 20.00 24.23
N GLU A 364 2.31 20.79 23.18
CA GLU A 364 3.47 21.67 23.00
C GLU A 364 3.12 23.12 23.38
#